data_b64c0d64428c8d36c39a6c13a478a50a
#
_entry.id   b64c0d64428c8d36c39a6c13a478a50a
#
_cell.length_a   1.000
_cell.length_b   1.000
_cell.length_c   1.000
_cell.angle_alpha   90.00
_cell.angle_beta   90.00
_cell.angle_gamma   90.00
#
_symmetry.space_group_name_H-M   'P 1'
#
loop_
_entity.id
_entity.type
_entity.pdbx_description
1 polymer ?
#
loop_
_entity_poly.entity_id
_entity_poly.type
_entity_poly.pdbx_seq_one_letter_code
_entity_poly.pdbx_strand_id
1 'polypeptide(L)' 'LRASEVLLQFNPEDPYEIRDRGLIYAQLDCEHVALNDLNYFVEQCPEDPISEMIRAQINAIAHKHITLH' A
#
# COMPACT_ATOMS: atom_id res chain seq x y z
N LEU A 1 24.38 17.37 -3.77
CA LEU A 1 23.39 18.35 -3.52
C LEU A 1 22.24 18.25 -4.50
N ARG A 2 22.56 18.46 -5.73
CA ARG A 2 21.55 18.26 -6.75
C ARG A 2 21.06 16.84 -6.75
N ALA A 3 21.95 15.93 -6.44
CA ALA A 3 21.57 14.54 -6.40
C ALA A 3 20.46 14.30 -5.40
N SER A 4 20.52 14.99 -4.30
CA SER A 4 19.47 14.86 -3.31
C SER A 4 18.13 15.25 -3.89
N GLU A 5 18.12 16.31 -4.65
CA GLU A 5 16.87 16.77 -5.22
C GLU A 5 16.34 15.78 -6.22
N VAL A 6 17.24 15.15 -6.95
CA VAL A 6 16.81 14.13 -7.88
C VAL A 6 16.13 13.01 -7.14
N LEU A 7 16.67 12.62 -6.01
CA LEU A 7 16.04 11.60 -5.22
C LEU A 7 14.66 12.02 -4.75
N LEU A 8 14.50 13.30 -4.49
CA LEU A 8 13.19 13.77 -4.05
C LEU A 8 12.14 13.56 -5.11
N GLN A 9 12.56 13.54 -6.36
CA GLN A 9 11.58 13.31 -7.41
C GLN A 9 10.95 11.96 -7.30
N PHE A 10 11.61 11.04 -6.67
CA PHE A 10 11.06 9.73 -6.48
C PHE A 10 9.85 9.76 -5.57
N ASN A 11 9.71 10.72 -4.73
CA ASN A 11 8.53 10.92 -3.91
C ASN A 11 8.05 9.62 -3.26
N PRO A 12 8.79 9.11 -2.30
CA PRO A 12 8.39 7.87 -1.64
C PRO A 12 7.11 7.99 -0.85
N GLU A 13 6.59 9.19 -0.71
CA GLU A 13 5.35 9.38 0.02
C GLU A 13 4.15 9.50 -0.90
N ASP A 14 4.32 9.27 -2.18
CA ASP A 14 3.21 9.28 -3.11
C ASP A 14 2.28 8.11 -2.78
N PRO A 15 1.04 8.38 -2.37
CA PRO A 15 0.15 7.28 -1.99
C PRO A 15 -0.09 6.30 -3.11
N TYR A 16 -0.15 6.78 -4.34
CA TYR A 16 -0.43 5.88 -5.45
C TYR A 16 0.72 4.93 -5.70
N GLU A 17 1.93 5.40 -5.55
CA GLU A 17 3.07 4.51 -5.71
C GLU A 17 3.16 3.53 -4.55
N ILE A 18 2.86 3.99 -3.38
CA ILE A 18 2.86 3.10 -2.22
C ILE A 18 1.78 2.05 -2.36
N ARG A 19 0.62 2.45 -2.88
CA ARG A 19 -0.43 1.49 -3.14
C ARG A 19 0.03 0.41 -4.11
N ASP A 20 0.66 0.82 -5.20
CA ASP A 20 1.14 -0.14 -6.18
C ASP A 20 2.13 -1.10 -5.55
N ARG A 21 3.03 -0.57 -4.74
CA ARG A 21 4.00 -1.41 -4.07
C ARG A 21 3.32 -2.38 -3.12
N GLY A 22 2.31 -1.91 -2.42
CA GLY A 22 1.59 -2.78 -1.51
C GLY A 22 0.92 -3.92 -2.23
N LEU A 23 0.36 -3.65 -3.40
CA LEU A 23 -0.29 -4.70 -4.17
C LEU A 23 0.73 -5.73 -4.64
N ILE A 24 1.90 -5.29 -5.00
CA ILE A 24 2.96 -6.21 -5.41
C ILE A 24 3.39 -7.07 -4.23
N TYR A 25 3.55 -6.45 -3.08
CA TYR A 25 3.93 -7.22 -1.89
C TYR A 25 2.87 -8.25 -1.54
N ALA A 26 1.62 -7.90 -1.74
CA ALA A 26 0.55 -8.85 -1.46
C ALA A 26 0.68 -10.08 -2.34
N GLN A 27 1.08 -9.89 -3.58
CA GLN A 27 1.25 -11.02 -4.47
C GLN A 27 2.47 -11.85 -4.10
N LEU A 28 3.41 -11.25 -3.41
CA LEU A 28 4.61 -11.95 -2.97
C LEU A 28 4.45 -12.53 -1.57
N ASP A 29 3.25 -12.49 -1.04
CA ASP A 29 2.96 -13.00 0.30
C ASP A 29 3.68 -12.22 1.39
N CYS A 30 4.08 -11.00 1.10
CA CYS A 30 4.66 -10.11 2.11
C CYS A 30 3.54 -9.32 2.75
N GLU A 31 2.75 -9.97 3.57
CA GLU A 31 1.49 -9.42 4.03
C GLU A 31 1.68 -8.22 4.94
N HIS A 32 2.68 -8.26 5.81
CA HIS A 32 2.89 -7.12 6.71
C HIS A 32 3.18 -5.85 5.94
N VAL A 33 4.08 -5.93 4.97
CA VAL A 33 4.46 -4.77 4.20
C VAL A 33 3.28 -4.34 3.34
N ALA A 34 2.58 -5.31 2.77
CA ALA A 34 1.44 -4.99 1.93
C ALA A 34 0.38 -4.24 2.74
N LEU A 35 0.08 -4.71 3.93
CA LEU A 35 -0.93 -4.06 4.75
C LEU A 35 -0.50 -2.65 5.12
N ASN A 36 0.76 -2.46 5.46
CA ASN A 36 1.25 -1.13 5.78
C ASN A 36 1.05 -0.18 4.61
N ASP A 37 1.45 -0.62 3.43
CA ASP A 37 1.36 0.24 2.26
C ASP A 37 -0.08 0.53 1.89
N LEU A 38 -0.92 -0.49 1.90
CA LEU A 38 -2.31 -0.30 1.52
C LEU A 38 -3.05 0.55 2.54
N ASN A 39 -2.78 0.36 3.81
CA ASN A 39 -3.39 1.19 4.84
C ASN A 39 -2.96 2.65 4.68
N TYR A 40 -1.71 2.86 4.36
CA TYR A 40 -1.24 4.21 4.15
C TYR A 40 -2.02 4.88 3.02
N PHE A 41 -2.23 4.16 1.93
CA PHE A 41 -2.96 4.73 0.82
C PHE A 41 -4.38 5.10 1.23
N VAL A 42 -5.05 4.21 1.93
CA VAL A 42 -6.43 4.46 2.32
C VAL A 42 -6.51 5.66 3.27
N GLU A 43 -5.53 5.81 4.13
CA GLU A 43 -5.52 6.94 5.04
C GLU A 43 -5.28 8.25 4.31
N GLN A 44 -4.43 8.22 3.30
CA GLN A 44 -4.11 9.45 2.58
C GLN A 44 -5.19 9.81 1.57
N CYS A 45 -5.86 8.83 1.02
CA CYS A 45 -6.86 9.07 -0.01
C CYS A 45 -8.16 8.35 0.33
N PRO A 46 -8.80 8.71 1.43
CA PRO A 46 -10.00 7.99 1.85
C PRO A 46 -11.16 8.14 0.91
N GLU A 47 -11.18 9.21 0.13
CA GLU A 47 -12.31 9.47 -0.76
C GLU A 47 -12.03 9.01 -2.18
N ASP A 48 -10.89 8.44 -2.42
CA ASP A 48 -10.58 7.94 -3.74
C ASP A 48 -11.45 6.71 -4.02
N PRO A 49 -12.03 6.63 -5.22
CA PRO A 49 -12.86 5.45 -5.54
C PRO A 49 -12.11 4.14 -5.38
N ILE A 50 -10.81 4.16 -5.62
CA ILE A 50 -10.01 2.96 -5.49
C ILE A 50 -9.85 2.55 -4.04
N SER A 51 -10.04 3.48 -3.13
CA SER A 51 -9.87 3.17 -1.71
C SER A 51 -10.79 2.05 -1.27
N GLU A 52 -11.99 1.99 -1.80
CA GLU A 52 -12.90 0.91 -1.43
C GLU A 52 -12.34 -0.43 -1.85
N MET A 53 -11.79 -0.48 -3.06
CA MET A 53 -11.20 -1.72 -3.53
C MET A 53 -9.97 -2.08 -2.69
N ILE A 54 -9.20 -1.07 -2.31
CA ILE A 54 -8.03 -1.33 -1.50
C ILE A 54 -8.43 -1.80 -0.11
N ARG A 55 -9.49 -1.25 0.44
CA ARG A 55 -9.97 -1.74 1.72
C ARG A 55 -10.40 -3.20 1.65
N ALA A 56 -11.02 -3.57 0.56
CA ALA A 56 -11.38 -4.96 0.37
C ALA A 56 -10.15 -5.84 0.33
N GLN A 57 -9.10 -5.36 -0.33
CA GLN A 57 -7.85 -6.10 -0.34
C GLN A 57 -7.27 -6.24 1.05
N ILE A 58 -7.29 -5.16 1.81
CA ILE A 58 -6.78 -5.21 3.17
C ILE A 58 -7.54 -6.23 3.98
N ASN A 59 -8.86 -6.22 3.86
CA ASN A 59 -9.67 -7.16 4.59
C ASN A 59 -9.38 -8.59 4.17
N ALA A 60 -9.21 -8.81 2.88
CA ALA A 60 -8.92 -10.14 2.38
C ALA A 60 -7.60 -10.66 2.95
N ILE A 61 -6.60 -9.80 2.97
CA ILE A 61 -5.30 -10.20 3.50
C ILE A 61 -5.39 -10.48 4.99
N ALA A 62 -6.05 -9.61 5.71
CA ALA A 62 -6.18 -9.80 7.15
C ALA A 62 -7.00 -11.05 7.47
N HIS A 63 -8.05 -11.27 6.71
CA HIS A 63 -8.88 -12.45 6.90
C HIS A 63 -8.11 -13.72 6.65
N LYS A 64 -7.35 -13.71 5.58
CA LYS A 64 -6.54 -14.86 5.24
C LYS A 64 -5.57 -15.17 6.37
N HIS A 65 -5.03 -14.12 6.96
CA HIS A 65 -4.11 -14.30 8.06
C HIS A 65 -4.79 -14.93 9.27
N ILE A 66 -6.03 -14.55 9.49
CA ILE A 66 -6.78 -15.03 10.63
C ILE A 66 -7.20 -16.48 10.43
N THR A 67 -7.60 -16.82 9.23
CA THR A 67 -8.12 -18.15 8.97
C THR A 67 -7.04 -19.21 8.98
N LEU A 68 -5.82 -18.83 9.14
CA LEU A 68 -4.74 -19.80 9.20
C LEU A 68 -4.79 -20.64 10.47
N HIS A 69 -5.61 -20.27 11.35
CA HIS A 69 -5.76 -21.09 12.53
C HIS A 69 -6.72 -22.18 12.28
#